data_b01f09cdec264a0fccc11ad75f239a91
#
_entry.id   b01f09cdec264a0fccc11ad75f239a91
#
_cell.length_a   1.000
_cell.length_b   1.000
_cell.length_c   1.000
_cell.angle_alpha   90.00
_cell.angle_beta   90.00
_cell.angle_gamma   90.00
#
_symmetry.space_group_name_H-M   'P 1'
#
loop_
_entity.id
_entity.type
_entity.pdbx_description
1 polymer ?
#
loop_
_entity_poly.entity_id
_entity_poly.type
_entity_poly.pdbx_seq_one_letter_code
_entity_poly.pdbx_strand_id
1 'polypeptide(L)'
;MNKAELIARLNQDQQALMEAISELPEEAMLEPGVNGEWSVKDIVAHICAWEAELVKLLWQARQGKRPTTIHFSEDRDIDQTNLNWYQERKDRPLERVLEDAQAVRKQTLRRVAEFTDEELNDPQAFKWSRGYPLWEWIANDSFGHGPEHIAQIRAWRQTRGL
;
A
#
# COMPACT_ATOMS: atom_id res chain seq x y z
N MET A 1 19.33 1.62 1.53
CA MET A 1 18.63 0.35 1.92
C MET A 1 18.89 -0.68 0.84
N ASN A 2 19.48 -1.82 1.18
CA ASN A 2 19.69 -2.88 0.20
C ASN A 2 18.38 -3.65 -0.08
N LYS A 3 18.36 -4.45 -1.14
CA LYS A 3 17.17 -5.19 -1.56
C LYS A 3 16.65 -6.15 -0.49
N ALA A 4 17.55 -6.83 0.22
CA ALA A 4 17.17 -7.77 1.27
C ALA A 4 16.48 -7.06 2.45
N GLU A 5 17.00 -5.92 2.87
CA GLU A 5 16.38 -5.07 3.90
C GLU A 5 15.01 -4.54 3.45
N LEU A 6 14.90 -4.12 2.18
CA LEU A 6 13.65 -3.63 1.61
C LEU A 6 12.58 -4.74 1.60
N ILE A 7 12.94 -5.93 1.14
CA ILE A 7 12.04 -7.09 1.14
C ILE A 7 11.64 -7.47 2.57
N ALA A 8 12.58 -7.44 3.52
CA ALA A 8 12.29 -7.71 4.93
C ALA A 8 11.27 -6.71 5.50
N ARG A 9 11.43 -5.42 5.21
CA ARG A 9 10.47 -4.37 5.61
C ARG A 9 9.09 -4.55 5.02
N LEU A 10 9.00 -4.87 3.73
CA LEU A 10 7.73 -5.17 3.07
C LEU A 10 7.01 -6.36 3.71
N ASN A 11 7.74 -7.42 4.03
CA ASN A 11 7.18 -8.59 4.70
C ASN A 11 6.72 -8.28 6.14
N GLN A 12 7.50 -7.50 6.89
CA GLN A 12 7.14 -7.07 8.26
C GLN A 12 5.87 -6.22 8.26
N ASP A 13 5.73 -5.30 7.30
CA ASP A 13 4.55 -4.46 7.18
C ASP A 13 3.30 -5.30 6.86
N GLN A 14 3.41 -6.24 5.93
CA GLN A 14 2.33 -7.19 5.63
C GLN A 14 1.95 -8.03 6.85
N GLN A 15 2.93 -8.56 7.57
CA GLN A 15 2.68 -9.32 8.78
C GLN A 15 1.97 -8.47 9.84
N ALA A 16 2.41 -7.23 10.04
CA ALA A 16 1.80 -6.32 11.01
C ALA A 16 0.33 -6.00 10.67
N LEU A 17 0.00 -5.84 9.38
CA LEU A 17 -1.39 -5.67 8.94
C LEU A 17 -2.21 -6.92 9.22
N MET A 18 -1.71 -8.10 8.88
CA MET A 18 -2.42 -9.37 9.09
C MET A 18 -2.63 -9.66 10.58
N GLU A 19 -1.65 -9.34 11.43
CA GLU A 19 -1.78 -9.43 12.89
C GLU A 19 -2.81 -8.45 13.45
N ALA A 20 -2.86 -7.21 12.92
CA ALA A 20 -3.81 -6.20 13.37
C ALA A 20 -5.27 -6.59 13.11
N ILE A 21 -5.54 -7.35 12.04
CA ILE A 21 -6.89 -7.83 11.68
C ILE A 21 -7.16 -9.28 12.10
N SER A 22 -6.16 -9.98 12.64
CA SER A 22 -6.27 -11.38 13.05
C SER A 22 -7.39 -11.58 14.07
N GLU A 23 -8.15 -12.64 13.91
CA GLU A 23 -9.25 -13.03 14.79
C GLU A 23 -10.39 -12.02 14.91
N LEU A 24 -10.42 -10.97 14.08
CA LEU A 24 -11.57 -10.09 14.01
C LEU A 24 -12.75 -10.82 13.36
N PRO A 25 -13.94 -10.80 13.97
CA PRO A 25 -15.14 -11.29 13.32
C PRO A 25 -15.42 -10.53 12.01
N GLU A 26 -15.98 -11.20 11.02
CA GLU A 26 -16.33 -10.58 9.74
C GLU A 26 -17.20 -9.34 9.92
N GLU A 27 -18.20 -9.42 10.80
CA GLU A 27 -19.09 -8.30 11.12
C GLU A 27 -18.33 -7.08 11.64
N ALA A 28 -17.32 -7.30 12.49
CA ALA A 28 -16.48 -6.23 13.03
C ALA A 28 -15.63 -5.57 11.92
N MET A 29 -15.13 -6.34 10.96
CA MET A 29 -14.37 -5.80 9.83
C MET A 29 -15.21 -4.95 8.87
N LEU A 30 -16.53 -5.09 8.91
CA LEU A 30 -17.47 -4.35 8.07
C LEU A 30 -18.08 -3.14 8.79
N GLU A 31 -17.88 -3.00 10.11
CA GLU A 31 -18.39 -1.85 10.86
C GLU A 31 -17.68 -0.55 10.47
N PRO A 32 -18.43 0.53 10.18
CA PRO A 32 -17.85 1.86 9.99
C PRO A 32 -17.29 2.41 11.31
N GLY A 33 -16.40 3.40 11.22
CA GLY A 33 -15.95 4.15 12.39
C GLY A 33 -14.52 3.81 12.85
N VAL A 34 -13.75 3.08 12.08
CA VAL A 34 -12.32 2.84 12.37
C VAL A 34 -11.50 4.08 12.05
N ASN A 35 -11.74 4.69 10.89
CA ASN A 35 -11.20 5.98 10.48
C ASN A 35 -12.32 6.77 9.78
N GLY A 36 -12.93 7.73 10.49
CA GLY A 36 -14.13 8.39 10.01
C GLY A 36 -15.25 7.35 9.76
N GLU A 37 -15.79 7.34 8.56
CA GLU A 37 -16.81 6.37 8.11
C GLU A 37 -16.23 5.02 7.66
N TRP A 38 -14.92 4.90 7.56
CA TRP A 38 -14.27 3.71 7.00
C TRP A 38 -14.24 2.56 8.02
N SER A 39 -14.53 1.37 7.51
CA SER A 39 -14.35 0.10 8.20
C SER A 39 -12.92 -0.42 8.07
N VAL A 40 -12.59 -1.52 8.76
CA VAL A 40 -11.33 -2.25 8.53
C VAL A 40 -11.21 -2.66 7.07
N LYS A 41 -12.28 -3.19 6.47
CA LYS A 41 -12.31 -3.56 5.05
C LYS A 41 -11.95 -2.37 4.15
N ASP A 42 -12.50 -1.20 4.39
CA ASP A 42 -12.24 0.01 3.59
C ASP A 42 -10.79 0.46 3.72
N ILE A 43 -10.21 0.38 4.90
CA ILE A 43 -8.80 0.69 5.15
C ILE A 43 -7.89 -0.28 4.39
N VAL A 44 -8.15 -1.58 4.46
CA VAL A 44 -7.37 -2.58 3.70
C VAL A 44 -7.47 -2.34 2.20
N ALA A 45 -8.67 -2.06 1.69
CA ALA A 45 -8.88 -1.72 0.28
C ALA A 45 -8.13 -0.44 -0.14
N HIS A 46 -8.05 0.56 0.74
CA HIS A 46 -7.30 1.79 0.54
C HIS A 46 -5.78 1.53 0.45
N ILE A 47 -5.23 0.76 1.37
CA ILE A 47 -3.83 0.35 1.33
C ILE A 47 -3.52 -0.40 0.02
N CYS A 48 -4.38 -1.33 -0.38
CA CYS A 48 -4.23 -2.07 -1.63
C CYS A 48 -4.24 -1.17 -2.86
N ALA A 49 -5.07 -0.13 -2.88
CA ALA A 49 -5.18 0.79 -4.01
C ALA A 49 -3.87 1.56 -4.24
N TRP A 50 -3.27 2.10 -3.19
CA TRP A 50 -1.97 2.78 -3.28
C TRP A 50 -0.85 1.82 -3.66
N GLU A 51 -0.82 0.64 -3.08
CA GLU A 51 0.20 -0.36 -3.43
C GLU A 51 0.04 -0.88 -4.86
N ALA A 52 -1.17 -0.91 -5.41
CA ALA A 52 -1.41 -1.23 -6.82
C ALA A 52 -0.82 -0.17 -7.76
N GLU A 53 -0.91 1.11 -7.39
CA GLU A 53 -0.22 2.20 -8.10
C GLU A 53 1.31 2.01 -8.05
N LEU A 54 1.85 1.61 -6.90
CA LEU A 54 3.27 1.28 -6.78
C LEU A 54 3.67 0.12 -7.72
N VAL A 55 2.90 -0.95 -7.78
CA VAL A 55 3.17 -2.08 -8.70
C VAL A 55 3.23 -1.61 -10.14
N LYS A 56 2.29 -0.74 -10.56
CA LYS A 56 2.28 -0.13 -11.88
C LYS A 56 3.50 0.74 -12.12
N LEU A 57 3.87 1.57 -11.15
CA LEU A 57 5.07 2.42 -11.19
C LEU A 57 6.33 1.57 -11.42
N LEU A 58 6.52 0.52 -10.63
CA LEU A 58 7.68 -0.36 -10.73
C LEU A 58 7.73 -1.10 -12.07
N TRP A 59 6.57 -1.56 -12.56
CA TRP A 59 6.50 -2.19 -13.87
C TRP A 59 6.90 -1.24 -14.99
N GLN A 60 6.40 0.00 -14.98
CA GLN A 60 6.75 1.03 -15.97
C GLN A 60 8.22 1.43 -15.87
N ALA A 61 8.75 1.57 -14.65
CA ALA A 61 10.17 1.86 -14.42
C ALA A 61 11.06 0.77 -15.03
N ARG A 62 10.70 -0.51 -14.85
CA ARG A 62 11.45 -1.63 -15.44
C ARG A 62 11.41 -1.63 -16.97
N GLN A 63 10.35 -1.10 -17.59
CA GLN A 63 10.23 -0.92 -19.03
C GLN A 63 11.01 0.31 -19.57
N GLY A 64 11.71 1.04 -18.71
CA GLY A 64 12.39 2.29 -19.06
C GLY A 64 11.44 3.46 -19.34
N LYS A 65 10.20 3.39 -18.88
CA LYS A 65 9.17 4.41 -19.10
C LYS A 65 9.04 5.31 -17.88
N ARG A 66 8.67 6.58 -18.11
CA ARG A 66 8.19 7.45 -17.03
C ARG A 66 6.86 6.90 -16.53
N PRO A 67 6.68 6.74 -15.20
CA PRO A 67 5.42 6.29 -14.65
C PRO A 67 4.26 7.25 -14.97
N THR A 68 3.08 6.65 -15.22
CA THR A 68 1.80 7.37 -15.46
C THR A 68 0.82 7.16 -14.30
N THR A 69 1.36 6.83 -13.13
CA THR A 69 0.59 6.65 -11.90
C THR A 69 0.11 7.99 -11.35
N ILE A 70 -0.81 7.93 -10.38
CA ILE A 70 -1.38 9.12 -9.75
C ILE A 70 -0.32 10.10 -9.21
N HIS A 71 0.85 9.62 -8.82
CA HIS A 71 1.97 10.42 -8.32
C HIS A 71 2.46 11.49 -9.31
N PHE A 72 2.23 11.28 -10.59
CA PHE A 72 2.68 12.13 -11.70
C PHE A 72 1.54 12.86 -12.41
N SER A 73 0.32 12.75 -11.92
CA SER A 73 -0.82 13.51 -12.42
C SER A 73 -0.64 15.00 -12.08
N GLU A 74 -0.86 15.87 -13.07
CA GLU A 74 -0.81 17.33 -12.89
C GLU A 74 -1.95 17.84 -11.99
N ASP A 75 -3.13 17.22 -12.10
CA ASP A 75 -4.34 17.54 -11.34
C ASP A 75 -4.48 16.66 -10.08
N ARG A 76 -3.35 16.22 -9.50
CA ARG A 76 -3.37 15.33 -8.35
C ARG A 76 -4.02 15.99 -7.14
N ASP A 77 -5.13 15.39 -6.71
CA ASP A 77 -5.79 15.65 -5.45
C ASP A 77 -5.91 14.31 -4.69
N ILE A 78 -5.12 14.16 -3.64
CA ILE A 78 -5.03 12.92 -2.89
C ILE A 78 -6.36 12.59 -2.20
N ASP A 79 -7.02 13.57 -1.59
CA ASP A 79 -8.29 13.37 -0.89
C ASP A 79 -9.39 12.94 -1.87
N GLN A 80 -9.47 13.59 -3.02
CA GLN A 80 -10.41 13.22 -4.06
C GLN A 80 -10.11 11.84 -4.65
N THR A 81 -8.84 11.51 -4.84
CA THR A 81 -8.41 10.18 -5.30
C THR A 81 -8.83 9.09 -4.31
N ASN A 82 -8.57 9.31 -3.02
CA ASN A 82 -8.97 8.38 -1.96
C ASN A 82 -10.49 8.20 -1.92
N LEU A 83 -11.26 9.28 -2.06
CA LEU A 83 -12.72 9.23 -2.10
C LEU A 83 -13.21 8.44 -3.31
N ASN A 84 -12.66 8.69 -4.49
CA ASN A 84 -13.04 7.97 -5.72
C ASN A 84 -12.76 6.48 -5.58
N TRP A 85 -11.58 6.10 -5.10
CA TRP A 85 -11.22 4.70 -4.89
C TRP A 85 -12.07 4.02 -3.81
N TYR A 86 -12.43 4.75 -2.77
CA TYR A 86 -13.39 4.25 -1.77
C TYR A 86 -14.74 3.94 -2.43
N GLN A 87 -15.31 4.87 -3.22
CA GLN A 87 -16.58 4.67 -3.90
C GLN A 87 -16.56 3.48 -4.86
N GLU A 88 -15.45 3.28 -5.57
CA GLU A 88 -15.28 2.15 -6.49
C GLU A 88 -15.22 0.79 -5.77
N ARG A 89 -14.74 0.76 -4.52
CA ARG A 89 -14.40 -0.47 -3.80
C ARG A 89 -15.30 -0.79 -2.61
N LYS A 90 -16.13 0.16 -2.16
CA LYS A 90 -16.95 0.00 -0.94
C LYS A 90 -17.85 -1.25 -0.96
N ASP A 91 -18.30 -1.66 -2.13
CA ASP A 91 -19.17 -2.83 -2.29
C ASP A 91 -18.40 -4.13 -2.61
N ARG A 92 -17.07 -4.06 -2.65
CA ARG A 92 -16.23 -5.24 -2.88
C ARG A 92 -16.31 -6.18 -1.67
N PRO A 93 -16.56 -7.50 -1.88
CA PRO A 93 -16.65 -8.45 -0.77
C PRO A 93 -15.37 -8.48 0.07
N LEU A 94 -15.51 -8.62 1.40
CA LEU A 94 -14.39 -8.67 2.34
C LEU A 94 -13.34 -9.71 1.95
N GLU A 95 -13.77 -10.92 1.61
CA GLU A 95 -12.88 -12.00 1.17
C GLU A 95 -12.00 -11.55 -0.01
N ARG A 96 -12.59 -10.85 -0.98
CA ARG A 96 -11.84 -10.34 -2.15
C ARG A 96 -10.85 -9.24 -1.78
N VAL A 97 -11.21 -8.38 -0.84
CA VAL A 97 -10.30 -7.32 -0.35
C VAL A 97 -9.10 -7.94 0.38
N LEU A 98 -9.30 -8.97 1.19
CA LEU A 98 -8.22 -9.69 1.87
C LEU A 98 -7.32 -10.45 0.89
N GLU A 99 -7.90 -11.08 -0.14
CA GLU A 99 -7.15 -11.70 -1.23
C GLU A 99 -6.32 -10.66 -2.00
N ASP A 100 -6.89 -9.48 -2.29
CA ASP A 100 -6.21 -8.39 -2.97
C ASP A 100 -4.98 -7.92 -2.18
N ALA A 101 -5.07 -7.83 -0.86
CA ALA A 101 -3.95 -7.42 0.00
C ALA A 101 -2.76 -8.38 -0.11
N GLN A 102 -3.03 -9.67 -0.16
CA GLN A 102 -1.98 -10.67 -0.35
C GLN A 102 -1.42 -10.64 -1.78
N ALA A 103 -2.30 -10.51 -2.77
CA ALA A 103 -1.92 -10.52 -4.18
C ALA A 103 -1.08 -9.29 -4.56
N VAL A 104 -1.47 -8.09 -4.13
CA VAL A 104 -0.73 -6.85 -4.44
C VAL A 104 0.65 -6.88 -3.80
N ARG A 105 0.79 -7.29 -2.53
CA ARG A 105 2.08 -7.43 -1.86
C ARG A 105 2.99 -8.44 -2.57
N LYS A 106 2.43 -9.56 -3.00
CA LYS A 106 3.18 -10.55 -3.79
C LYS A 106 3.71 -9.94 -5.10
N GLN A 107 2.91 -9.12 -5.77
CA GLN A 107 3.35 -8.41 -6.97
C GLN A 107 4.43 -7.36 -6.65
N THR A 108 4.27 -6.60 -5.58
CA THR A 108 5.28 -5.64 -5.12
C THR A 108 6.64 -6.32 -4.90
N LEU A 109 6.65 -7.42 -4.15
CA LEU A 109 7.88 -8.20 -3.89
C LEU A 109 8.51 -8.72 -5.19
N ARG A 110 7.69 -9.22 -6.11
CA ARG A 110 8.13 -9.68 -7.42
C ARG A 110 8.78 -8.55 -8.23
N ARG A 111 8.16 -7.36 -8.24
CA ARG A 111 8.69 -6.21 -8.96
C ARG A 111 9.99 -5.69 -8.33
N VAL A 112 10.04 -5.60 -7.01
CA VAL A 112 11.28 -5.19 -6.29
C VAL A 112 12.45 -6.12 -6.62
N ALA A 113 12.21 -7.42 -6.74
CA ALA A 113 13.25 -8.39 -7.07
C ALA A 113 13.92 -8.15 -8.44
N GLU A 114 13.24 -7.46 -9.37
CA GLU A 114 13.74 -7.16 -10.71
C GLU A 114 14.81 -6.06 -10.73
N PHE A 115 14.98 -5.29 -9.65
CA PHE A 115 15.93 -4.18 -9.55
C PHE A 115 17.21 -4.60 -8.83
N THR A 116 18.34 -3.99 -9.17
CA THR A 116 19.60 -4.15 -8.44
C THR A 116 19.64 -3.24 -7.22
N ASP A 117 20.58 -3.50 -6.27
CA ASP A 117 20.79 -2.60 -5.13
C ASP A 117 21.20 -1.19 -5.58
N GLU A 118 21.99 -1.08 -6.65
CA GLU A 118 22.38 0.20 -7.26
C GLU A 118 21.14 0.95 -7.78
N GLU A 119 20.30 0.30 -8.59
CA GLU A 119 19.07 0.90 -9.11
C GLU A 119 18.10 1.34 -7.99
N LEU A 120 18.05 0.60 -6.88
CA LEU A 120 17.21 0.94 -5.74
C LEU A 120 17.72 2.15 -4.95
N ASN A 121 19.02 2.40 -4.92
CA ASN A 121 19.65 3.40 -4.05
C ASN A 121 20.19 4.62 -4.77
N ASP A 122 20.50 4.55 -6.08
CA ASP A 122 20.98 5.69 -6.83
C ASP A 122 19.83 6.66 -7.16
N PRO A 123 19.84 7.89 -6.59
CA PRO A 123 18.81 8.89 -6.87
C PRO A 123 18.81 9.38 -8.32
N GLN A 124 19.82 9.02 -9.12
CA GLN A 124 19.93 9.35 -10.54
C GLN A 124 19.59 8.18 -11.48
N ALA A 125 19.30 6.99 -10.92
CA ALA A 125 18.98 5.81 -11.74
C ALA A 125 17.76 6.03 -12.63
N PHE A 126 16.80 6.83 -12.19
CA PHE A 126 15.57 7.12 -12.91
C PHE A 126 15.35 8.64 -13.03
N LYS A 127 15.38 9.18 -14.25
CA LYS A 127 15.23 10.63 -14.51
C LYS A 127 13.92 11.23 -13.97
N TRP A 128 12.88 10.43 -13.87
CA TRP A 128 11.56 10.84 -13.37
C TRP A 128 11.47 10.86 -11.84
N SER A 129 12.44 10.28 -11.13
CA SER A 129 12.39 10.08 -9.67
C SER A 129 12.54 11.37 -8.84
N ARG A 130 12.73 12.51 -9.49
CA ARG A 130 12.90 13.82 -8.82
C ARG A 130 14.05 13.87 -7.82
N GLY A 131 15.09 13.05 -8.06
CA GLY A 131 16.26 12.97 -7.19
C GLY A 131 16.09 12.11 -5.95
N TYR A 132 15.02 11.35 -5.86
CA TYR A 132 14.80 10.36 -4.80
C TYR A 132 15.18 8.96 -5.28
N PRO A 133 15.85 8.14 -4.45
CA PRO A 133 16.12 6.76 -4.80
C PRO A 133 14.81 5.95 -4.90
N LEU A 134 14.82 4.90 -5.71
CA LEU A 134 13.60 4.11 -5.97
C LEU A 134 13.03 3.48 -4.69
N TRP A 135 13.87 3.10 -3.72
CA TRP A 135 13.39 2.51 -2.46
C TRP A 135 12.48 3.47 -1.66
N GLU A 136 12.67 4.79 -1.77
CA GLU A 136 11.78 5.76 -1.10
C GLU A 136 10.39 5.80 -1.74
N TRP A 137 10.30 5.68 -3.07
CA TRP A 137 9.03 5.54 -3.78
C TRP A 137 8.29 4.26 -3.35
N ILE A 138 9.05 3.16 -3.17
CA ILE A 138 8.49 1.90 -2.67
C ILE A 138 7.98 2.06 -1.24
N ALA A 139 8.76 2.71 -0.38
CA ALA A 139 8.39 2.94 1.02
C ALA A 139 7.11 3.76 1.15
N ASN A 140 6.98 4.83 0.37
CA ASN A 140 5.85 5.75 0.48
C ASN A 140 4.48 5.09 0.30
N ASP A 141 4.36 4.11 -0.60
CA ASP A 141 3.10 3.42 -0.88
C ASP A 141 3.00 2.04 -0.20
N SER A 142 3.91 1.72 0.69
CA SER A 142 3.94 0.45 1.43
C SER A 142 4.22 0.68 2.92
N PHE A 143 5.38 0.27 3.41
CA PHE A 143 5.71 0.34 4.84
C PHE A 143 5.89 1.77 5.40
N GLY A 144 5.90 2.79 4.59
CA GLY A 144 5.79 4.19 5.01
C GLY A 144 4.35 4.67 5.17
N HIS A 145 3.40 4.03 4.51
CA HIS A 145 1.96 4.35 4.53
C HIS A 145 1.16 3.44 5.47
N GLY A 146 1.44 2.13 5.43
CA GLY A 146 0.70 1.11 6.20
C GLY A 146 0.66 1.33 7.71
N PRO A 147 1.76 1.70 8.39
CA PRO A 147 1.81 1.78 9.85
C PRO A 147 0.78 2.71 10.48
N GLU A 148 0.45 3.83 9.86
CA GLU A 148 -0.58 4.74 10.34
C GLU A 148 -1.94 4.05 10.39
N HIS A 149 -2.32 3.37 9.33
CA HIS A 149 -3.59 2.65 9.22
C HIS A 149 -3.65 1.45 10.15
N ILE A 150 -2.55 0.73 10.30
CA ILE A 150 -2.43 -0.37 11.26
C ILE A 150 -2.65 0.14 12.70
N ALA A 151 -2.08 1.30 13.04
CA ALA A 151 -2.29 1.94 14.33
C ALA A 151 -3.76 2.33 14.56
N GLN A 152 -4.44 2.84 13.54
CA GLN A 152 -5.88 3.15 13.58
C GLN A 152 -6.73 1.90 13.86
N ILE A 153 -6.46 0.80 13.19
CA ILE A 153 -7.15 -0.48 13.40
C ILE A 153 -6.92 -0.99 14.83
N ARG A 154 -5.67 -0.97 15.30
CA ARG A 154 -5.33 -1.42 16.66
C ARG A 154 -6.00 -0.57 17.75
N ALA A 155 -6.01 0.75 17.59
CA ALA A 155 -6.66 1.67 18.52
C ALA A 155 -8.19 1.44 18.57
N TRP A 156 -8.81 1.27 17.40
CA TRP A 156 -10.23 0.95 17.30
C TRP A 156 -10.57 -0.39 17.96
N ARG A 157 -9.78 -1.44 17.73
CA ARG A 157 -9.94 -2.75 18.40
C ARG A 157 -9.92 -2.60 19.91
N GLN A 158 -8.97 -1.82 20.40
CA GLN A 158 -8.80 -1.60 21.85
C GLN A 158 -10.02 -0.94 22.48
N THR A 159 -10.61 0.07 21.81
CA THR A 159 -11.84 0.73 22.27
C THR A 159 -13.05 -0.18 22.24
N ARG A 160 -13.05 -1.22 21.41
CA ARG A 160 -14.14 -2.22 21.26
C ARG A 160 -13.95 -3.46 22.12
N GLY A 161 -12.80 -3.61 22.78
CA GLY A 161 -12.48 -4.82 23.54
C GLY A 161 -12.28 -6.07 22.67
N LEU A 162 -11.86 -5.89 21.42
CA LEU A 162 -11.64 -6.94 20.43
C LEU A 162 -10.18 -7.37 20.32
#